data_1c861c055e699b603aebec6bdb78c6a3
#
_entry.id   1c861c055e699b603aebec6bdb78c6a3
#
_cell.length_a   1.000
_cell.length_b   1.000
_cell.length_c   1.000
_cell.angle_alpha   90.00
_cell.angle_beta   90.00
_cell.angle_gamma   90.00
#
_symmetry.space_group_name_H-M   'P 1'
#
loop_
_entity.id
_entity.type
_entity.pdbx_description
1 polymer ?
#
loop_
_entity_poly.entity_id
_entity_poly.type
_entity_poly.pdbx_seq_one_letter_code
_entity_poly.pdbx_strand_id
1 'polypeptide(L)'
;MGILERSGHRHLCAFILLLVAEEGGYGRRIYQRLAEAFPGFRRDSSTVYRCLNALVRDGALAFSWVIPERGEPQKEYRLTESGYADFEEWERDIAVRKRHFDTFLERCRALRAGGGWYAAGEETERPDAAARELRDRKSVV
;
A
#
# COMPACT_ATOMS: atom_id res chain seq x y z
N MET A 1 -2.76 12.63 7.17
CA MET A 1 -2.23 11.66 6.20
C MET A 1 -1.21 12.36 5.36
N GLY A 2 0.01 12.01 5.52
CA GLY A 2 1.11 12.83 5.08
C GLY A 2 1.79 12.35 3.81
N ILE A 3 3.07 12.48 3.85
CA ILE A 3 4.06 12.26 2.79
C ILE A 3 3.87 10.97 1.99
N LEU A 4 3.31 9.93 2.60
CA LEU A 4 3.19 8.61 1.98
C LEU A 4 2.06 8.50 0.95
N GLU A 5 1.05 9.35 1.04
CA GLU A 5 0.03 9.46 -0.01
C GLU A 5 0.58 10.04 -1.30
N ARG A 6 1.55 10.93 -1.19
CA ARG A 6 2.13 11.64 -2.34
C ARG A 6 3.11 10.80 -3.14
N SER A 7 3.64 9.73 -2.56
CA SER A 7 4.70 8.92 -3.18
C SER A 7 4.21 7.65 -3.87
N GLY A 8 2.91 7.44 -3.99
CA GLY A 8 2.37 6.22 -4.59
C GLY A 8 2.40 4.99 -3.70
N HIS A 9 2.79 5.13 -2.43
CA HIS A 9 2.84 4.04 -1.46
C HIS A 9 1.68 4.11 -0.48
N ARG A 10 0.52 4.44 -0.99
CA ARG A 10 -0.66 4.79 -0.20
C ARG A 10 -1.03 3.79 0.89
N HIS A 11 -0.90 2.50 0.60
CA HIS A 11 -1.32 1.46 1.53
C HIS A 11 -0.16 0.86 2.33
N LEU A 12 1.06 1.26 2.06
CA LEU A 12 2.23 0.72 2.76
C LEU A 12 2.16 0.95 4.27
N CYS A 13 1.76 2.15 4.69
CA CYS A 13 1.57 2.45 6.10
C CYS A 13 0.55 1.54 6.76
N ALA A 14 -0.59 1.32 6.09
CA ALA A 14 -1.65 0.46 6.61
C ALA A 14 -1.14 -0.97 6.81
N PHE A 15 -0.42 -1.50 5.85
CA PHE A 15 0.13 -2.86 5.93
C PHE A 15 1.20 -2.96 7.02
N ILE A 16 2.06 -1.97 7.17
CA ILE A 16 3.05 -1.94 8.26
C ILE A 16 2.36 -1.87 9.62
N LEU A 17 1.35 -1.04 9.77
CA LEU A 17 0.58 -0.95 11.02
C LEU A 17 -0.06 -2.29 11.36
N LEU A 18 -0.63 -2.98 10.39
CA LEU A 18 -1.17 -4.33 10.57
C LEU A 18 -0.11 -5.30 11.10
N LEU A 19 1.04 -5.35 10.45
CA LEU A 19 2.11 -6.28 10.82
C LEU A 19 2.63 -5.99 12.24
N VAL A 20 2.76 -4.72 12.60
CA VAL A 20 3.19 -4.34 13.95
C VAL A 20 2.11 -4.64 14.97
N ALA A 21 0.83 -4.44 14.63
CA ALA A 21 -0.30 -4.80 15.50
C ALA A 21 -0.36 -6.30 15.79
N GLU A 22 -0.06 -7.12 14.79
CA GLU A 22 -0.08 -8.58 14.93
C GLU A 22 1.02 -9.10 15.86
N GLU A 23 2.24 -8.63 15.68
CA GLU A 23 3.39 -9.22 16.37
C GLU A 23 4.40 -8.18 16.87
N GLY A 24 4.45 -7.00 16.25
CA GLY A 24 5.50 -6.03 16.52
C GLY A 24 6.84 -6.51 15.96
N GLY A 25 7.93 -6.11 16.59
CA GLY A 25 9.25 -6.64 16.33
C GLY A 25 10.20 -5.70 15.62
N TYR A 26 11.29 -6.28 15.11
CA TYR A 26 12.37 -5.53 14.46
C TYR A 26 12.03 -5.14 13.04
N GLY A 27 12.60 -4.04 12.58
CA GLY A 27 12.35 -3.53 11.22
C GLY A 27 12.65 -4.55 10.13
N ARG A 28 13.74 -5.31 10.27
CA ARG A 28 14.08 -6.38 9.33
C ARG A 28 13.00 -7.47 9.26
N ARG A 29 12.46 -7.85 10.41
CA ARG A 29 11.40 -8.86 10.49
C ARG A 29 10.09 -8.32 9.89
N ILE A 30 9.77 -7.08 10.15
CA ILE A 30 8.60 -6.42 9.55
C ILE A 30 8.73 -6.40 8.02
N TYR A 31 9.90 -6.05 7.51
CA TYR A 31 10.19 -6.07 6.08
C TYR A 31 9.99 -7.45 5.46
N GLN A 32 10.53 -8.50 6.10
CA GLN A 32 10.36 -9.88 5.65
C GLN A 32 8.90 -10.32 5.64
N ARG A 33 8.17 -10.01 6.71
CA ARG A 33 6.74 -10.35 6.83
C ARG A 33 5.89 -9.61 5.81
N LEU A 34 6.24 -8.37 5.47
CA LEU A 34 5.56 -7.63 4.41
C LEU A 34 5.68 -8.36 3.07
N ALA A 35 6.86 -8.80 2.72
CA ALA A 35 7.11 -9.53 1.47
C ALA A 35 6.38 -10.89 1.45
N GLU A 36 6.31 -11.58 2.58
CA GLU A 36 5.60 -12.86 2.69
C GLU A 36 4.08 -12.72 2.62
N ALA A 37 3.53 -11.73 3.34
CA ALA A 37 2.08 -11.54 3.43
C ALA A 37 1.49 -10.88 2.19
N PHE A 38 2.24 -10.00 1.55
CA PHE A 38 1.77 -9.19 0.42
C PHE A 38 2.79 -9.26 -0.73
N PRO A 39 2.96 -10.44 -1.38
CA PRO A 39 4.02 -10.62 -2.38
C PRO A 39 3.90 -9.71 -3.60
N GLY A 40 2.68 -9.27 -3.94
CA GLY A 40 2.44 -8.28 -4.99
C GLY A 40 2.76 -6.86 -4.59
N PHE A 41 3.08 -6.62 -3.32
CA PHE A 41 3.31 -5.29 -2.76
C PHE A 41 4.79 -5.10 -2.37
N ARG A 42 5.67 -5.47 -3.30
CA ARG A 42 7.11 -5.38 -3.06
C ARG A 42 7.60 -3.95 -3.00
N ARG A 43 8.37 -3.66 -1.95
CA ARG A 43 9.09 -2.40 -1.80
C ARG A 43 10.52 -2.71 -1.37
N ASP A 44 11.45 -1.83 -1.71
CA ASP A 44 12.82 -1.95 -1.23
C ASP A 44 12.88 -1.66 0.29
N SER A 45 13.94 -2.15 0.92
CA SER A 45 14.11 -1.99 2.37
C SER A 45 14.17 -0.52 2.79
N SER A 46 14.80 0.32 2.00
CA SER A 46 14.91 1.76 2.32
C SER A 46 13.53 2.45 2.36
N THR A 47 12.62 2.07 1.49
CA THR A 47 11.24 2.59 1.48
C THR A 47 10.50 2.16 2.75
N VAL A 48 10.63 0.89 3.15
CA VAL A 48 10.01 0.38 4.36
C VAL A 48 10.56 1.07 5.60
N TYR A 49 11.88 1.24 5.71
CA TYR A 49 12.48 1.93 6.86
C TYR A 49 12.10 3.40 6.92
N ARG A 50 11.99 4.09 5.77
CA ARG A 50 11.47 5.46 5.74
C ARG A 50 10.03 5.54 6.25
N CYS A 51 9.21 4.57 5.88
CA CYS A 51 7.83 4.49 6.36
C CYS A 51 7.79 4.26 7.88
N LEU A 52 8.59 3.34 8.40
CA LEU A 52 8.70 3.13 9.85
C LEU A 52 9.12 4.40 10.58
N ASN A 53 10.12 5.10 10.07
CA ASN A 53 10.59 6.36 10.65
C ASN A 53 9.51 7.46 10.63
N ALA A 54 8.77 7.55 9.53
CA ALA A 54 7.65 8.50 9.41
C ALA A 54 6.54 8.19 10.41
N LEU A 55 6.20 6.91 10.58
CA LEU A 55 5.18 6.49 11.54
C LEU A 55 5.60 6.77 13.00
N VAL A 56 6.89 6.62 13.31
CA VAL A 56 7.43 7.01 14.63
C VAL A 56 7.32 8.52 14.81
N ARG A 57 7.71 9.29 13.81
CA ARG A 57 7.61 10.76 13.85
C ARG A 57 6.19 11.26 14.07
N ASP A 58 5.23 10.60 13.42
CA ASP A 58 3.81 10.96 13.50
C ASP A 58 3.15 10.43 14.78
N GLY A 59 3.88 9.68 15.59
CA GLY A 59 3.39 9.13 16.85
C GLY A 59 2.56 7.86 16.75
N ALA A 60 2.43 7.28 15.57
CA ALA A 60 1.68 6.03 15.37
C ALA A 60 2.46 4.80 15.85
N LEU A 61 3.78 4.82 15.73
CA LEU A 61 4.67 3.79 16.25
C LEU A 61 5.59 4.38 17.34
N ALA A 62 5.97 3.53 18.26
CA ALA A 62 7.06 3.77 19.18
C ALA A 62 8.05 2.61 19.08
N PHE A 63 9.25 2.81 19.54
CA PHE A 63 10.24 1.75 19.55
C PHE A 63 11.02 1.74 20.87
N SER A 64 11.56 0.59 21.19
CA SER A 64 12.55 0.42 22.25
C SER A 64 13.82 -0.15 21.64
N TRP A 65 14.96 0.27 22.15
CA TRP A 65 16.24 -0.31 21.78
C TRP A 65 16.40 -1.67 22.46
N VAL A 66 16.72 -2.69 21.66
CA VAL A 66 17.07 -4.01 22.16
C VAL A 66 18.52 -4.29 21.80
N ILE A 67 19.32 -4.69 22.79
CA ILE A 67 20.71 -5.03 22.61
C ILE A 67 20.81 -6.56 22.64
N PRO A 68 20.99 -7.21 21.48
CA PRO A 68 21.16 -8.67 21.45
C PRO A 68 22.51 -9.07 22.06
N GLU A 69 22.63 -10.34 22.46
CA GLU A 69 23.90 -10.87 22.96
C GLU A 69 24.99 -10.79 21.91
N ARG A 70 24.62 -10.94 20.63
CA ARG A 70 25.50 -10.80 19.48
C ARG A 70 24.86 -9.91 18.44
N GLY A 71 25.58 -8.87 18.04
CA GLY A 71 25.13 -7.95 17.02
C GLY A 71 24.87 -6.56 17.54
N GLU A 72 24.39 -5.70 16.65
CA GLU A 72 24.15 -4.29 16.94
C GLU A 72 22.81 -4.08 17.62
N PRO A 73 22.66 -2.98 18.39
CA PRO A 73 21.36 -2.59 18.91
C PRO A 73 20.31 -2.47 17.81
N GLN A 74 19.11 -2.95 18.07
CA GLN A 74 18.01 -2.95 17.13
C GLN A 74 16.80 -2.25 17.74
N LYS A 75 16.03 -1.56 16.89
CA LYS A 75 14.76 -0.98 17.27
C LYS A 75 13.67 -2.05 17.21
N GLU A 76 12.95 -2.22 18.30
CA GLU A 76 11.76 -3.06 18.35
C GLU A 76 10.53 -2.16 18.36
N TYR A 77 9.70 -2.26 17.34
CA TYR A 77 8.55 -1.40 17.11
C TYR A 77 7.28 -1.94 17.76
N ARG A 78 6.43 -1.03 18.20
CA ARG A 78 5.09 -1.33 18.69
C ARG A 78 4.14 -0.22 18.28
N LEU A 79 2.84 -0.54 18.21
CA LEU A 79 1.81 0.47 18.01
C LEU A 79 1.58 1.28 19.28
N THR A 80 1.40 2.58 19.09
CA THR A 80 0.90 3.47 20.13
C THR A 80 -0.62 3.46 20.14
N GLU A 81 -1.24 4.10 21.14
CA GLU A 81 -2.68 4.29 21.19
C GLU A 81 -3.18 5.03 19.93
N SER A 82 -2.48 6.10 19.53
CA SER A 82 -2.85 6.81 18.29
C SER A 82 -2.60 5.97 17.05
N GLY A 83 -1.62 5.08 17.07
CA GLY A 83 -1.38 4.12 16.00
C GLY A 83 -2.52 3.14 15.81
N TYR A 84 -3.12 2.68 16.89
CA TYR A 84 -4.33 1.84 16.81
C TYR A 84 -5.52 2.60 16.21
N ALA A 85 -5.69 3.86 16.56
CA ALA A 85 -6.73 4.71 15.98
C ALA A 85 -6.51 4.90 14.47
N ASP A 86 -5.29 5.18 14.05
CA ASP A 86 -4.92 5.28 12.63
C ASP A 86 -5.15 3.96 11.88
N PHE A 87 -4.81 2.84 12.52
CA PHE A 87 -5.03 1.51 11.96
C PHE A 87 -6.52 1.24 11.70
N GLU A 88 -7.38 1.58 12.64
CA GLU A 88 -8.83 1.46 12.47
C GLU A 88 -9.38 2.33 11.34
N GLU A 89 -8.86 3.53 11.18
CA GLU A 89 -9.22 4.41 10.05
C GLU A 89 -8.83 3.80 8.71
N TRP A 90 -7.64 3.22 8.64
CA TRP A 90 -7.17 2.50 7.44
C TRP A 90 -8.06 1.31 7.12
N GLU A 91 -8.46 0.55 8.12
CA GLU A 91 -9.38 -0.58 7.93
C GLU A 91 -10.69 -0.12 7.29
N ARG A 92 -11.28 0.96 7.79
CA ARG A 92 -12.50 1.53 7.22
C ARG A 92 -12.31 2.04 5.79
N ASP A 93 -11.21 2.74 5.54
CA ASP A 93 -10.88 3.27 4.21
C ASP A 93 -10.70 2.14 3.19
N ILE A 94 -9.94 1.13 3.54
CA ILE A 94 -9.69 -0.02 2.66
C ILE A 94 -10.99 -0.79 2.39
N ALA A 95 -11.85 -0.96 3.39
CA ALA A 95 -13.14 -1.62 3.21
C ALA A 95 -14.02 -0.88 2.20
N VAL A 96 -14.05 0.44 2.25
CA VAL A 96 -14.79 1.28 1.28
C VAL A 96 -14.19 1.12 -0.13
N ARG A 97 -12.88 1.18 -0.24
CA ARG A 97 -12.18 1.02 -1.54
C ARG A 97 -12.42 -0.35 -2.14
N LYS A 98 -12.39 -1.39 -1.33
CA LYS A 98 -12.68 -2.75 -1.78
C LYS A 98 -14.07 -2.83 -2.41
N ARG A 99 -15.09 -2.24 -1.77
CA ARG A 99 -16.45 -2.21 -2.34
C ARG A 99 -16.49 -1.49 -3.68
N HIS A 100 -15.79 -0.39 -3.83
CA HIS A 100 -15.72 0.33 -5.11
C HIS A 100 -15.03 -0.51 -6.19
N PHE A 101 -13.95 -1.19 -5.84
CA PHE A 101 -13.25 -2.08 -6.77
C PHE A 101 -14.11 -3.29 -7.16
N ASP A 102 -14.82 -3.87 -6.21
CA ASP A 102 -15.75 -4.96 -6.48
C ASP A 102 -16.85 -4.52 -7.47
N THR A 103 -17.44 -3.36 -7.26
CA THR A 103 -18.44 -2.77 -8.17
C THR A 103 -17.86 -2.55 -9.58
N PHE A 104 -16.65 -2.01 -9.65
CA PHE A 104 -15.97 -1.81 -10.94
C PHE A 104 -15.80 -3.14 -11.68
N LEU A 105 -15.30 -4.15 -11.00
CA LEU A 105 -15.06 -5.46 -11.63
C LEU A 105 -16.37 -6.15 -12.04
N GLU A 106 -17.41 -6.04 -11.25
CA GLU A 106 -18.75 -6.56 -11.58
C GLU A 106 -19.29 -5.90 -12.83
N ARG A 107 -19.18 -4.59 -12.95
CA ARG A 107 -19.63 -3.85 -14.13
C ARG A 107 -18.84 -4.21 -15.39
N CYS A 108 -17.52 -4.44 -15.25
CA CYS A 108 -16.70 -4.95 -16.35
C CYS A 108 -17.20 -6.31 -16.83
N ARG A 109 -17.50 -7.21 -15.90
CA ARG A 109 -18.05 -8.54 -16.23
C ARG A 109 -19.39 -8.43 -16.94
N ALA A 110 -20.26 -7.56 -16.47
CA ALA A 110 -21.57 -7.34 -17.08
C ALA A 110 -21.43 -6.82 -18.52
N LEU A 111 -20.51 -5.88 -18.75
CA LEU A 111 -20.25 -5.37 -20.10
C LEU A 111 -19.74 -6.46 -21.05
N ARG A 112 -18.81 -7.31 -20.58
CA ARG A 112 -18.29 -8.43 -21.38
C ARG A 112 -19.35 -9.46 -21.70
N ALA A 113 -20.17 -9.82 -20.69
CA ALA A 113 -21.27 -10.78 -20.87
C ALA A 113 -22.33 -10.27 -21.82
N GLY A 114 -22.60 -8.96 -21.82
CA GLY A 114 -23.56 -8.32 -22.72
C GLY A 114 -23.05 -8.07 -24.13
N GLY A 115 -21.79 -8.42 -24.44
CA GLY A 115 -21.19 -8.19 -25.76
C GLY A 115 -20.88 -6.73 -26.07
N GLY A 116 -21.06 -5.84 -25.12
CA GLY A 116 -20.92 -4.39 -25.33
C GLY A 116 -19.53 -3.82 -25.26
N TRP A 117 -18.55 -4.62 -24.85
CA TRP A 117 -17.19 -4.11 -24.59
C TRP A 117 -16.37 -3.93 -25.85
N TYR A 118 -16.48 -4.88 -26.73
CA TYR A 118 -15.99 -4.84 -28.06
C TYR A 118 -17.13 -5.31 -28.94
N ALA A 119 -17.88 -4.40 -29.55
CA ALA A 119 -18.70 -4.73 -30.69
C ALA A 119 -17.76 -5.40 -31.66
N ALA A 120 -18.01 -6.70 -31.88
CA ALA A 120 -17.12 -7.59 -32.55
C ALA A 120 -16.51 -6.99 -33.80
N GLY A 121 -15.19 -6.94 -33.84
CA GLY A 121 -14.42 -6.88 -35.07
C GLY A 121 -14.49 -5.59 -35.88
N GLU A 122 -15.12 -4.55 -35.42
CA GLU A 122 -14.90 -3.26 -36.04
C GLU A 122 -13.63 -2.69 -35.41
N GLU A 123 -12.56 -2.69 -36.17
CA GLU A 123 -11.39 -1.88 -35.97
C GLU A 123 -11.79 -0.41 -36.01
N THR A 124 -12.51 0.02 -35.02
CA THR A 124 -12.49 1.44 -34.69
C THR A 124 -11.11 1.66 -34.11
N GLU A 125 -10.31 2.42 -34.86
CA GLU A 125 -9.07 2.98 -34.33
C GLU A 125 -9.32 3.35 -32.87
N ARG A 126 -8.57 2.73 -31.98
CA ARG A 126 -8.61 3.11 -30.56
C ARG A 126 -8.23 4.59 -30.50
N PRO A 127 -9.14 5.50 -30.19
CA PRO A 127 -8.77 6.91 -30.08
C PRO A 127 -7.75 7.15 -28.96
N ASP A 128 -7.42 6.08 -28.25
CA ASP A 128 -6.66 6.14 -27.02
C ASP A 128 -5.17 5.88 -27.14
N ALA A 129 -4.66 5.40 -28.27
CA ALA A 129 -3.22 5.21 -28.40
C ALA A 129 -2.50 6.57 -28.35
N ALA A 130 -3.03 7.57 -29.03
CA ALA A 130 -2.51 8.92 -29.01
C ALA A 130 -2.78 9.61 -27.66
N ALA A 131 -3.92 9.36 -27.05
CA ALA A 131 -4.27 9.92 -25.74
C ALA A 131 -3.47 9.27 -24.60
N ARG A 132 -3.12 7.98 -24.71
CA ARG A 132 -2.23 7.31 -23.78
C ARG A 132 -0.80 7.82 -23.90
N GLU A 133 -0.27 8.00 -25.09
CA GLU A 133 1.04 8.62 -25.29
C GLU A 133 1.10 10.03 -24.70
N LEU A 134 0.06 10.82 -24.86
CA LEU A 134 -0.03 12.15 -24.30
C LEU A 134 -0.12 12.15 -22.77
N ARG A 135 -0.83 11.19 -22.18
CA ARG A 135 -0.90 11.02 -20.73
C ARG A 135 0.44 10.57 -20.15
N ASP A 136 1.11 9.64 -20.81
CA ASP A 136 2.42 9.15 -20.37
C ASP A 136 3.48 10.25 -20.49
N ARG A 137 3.41 11.10 -21.49
CA ARG A 137 4.28 12.27 -21.63
C ARG A 137 4.04 13.34 -20.55
N LYS A 138 2.79 13.52 -20.11
CA LYS A 138 2.46 14.45 -19.02
C LYS A 138 2.81 13.92 -17.63
N SER A 139 2.89 12.62 -17.45
CA SER A 139 3.23 12.01 -16.17
C SER A 139 4.73 11.90 -15.93
N VAL A 140 5.57 12.24 -16.91
CA VAL A 140 7.04 12.17 -16.83
C VAL A 140 7.68 13.52 -16.47
N VAL A 141 6.89 14.55 -16.26
CA VAL A 141 7.41 15.85 -15.83
C VAL A 141 7.38 15.98 -14.32
#